data_55e003fa9f8b12d6b13eb40868fbb388
#
_entry.id   55e003fa9f8b12d6b13eb40868fbb388
#
_cell.length_a   1.000
_cell.length_b   1.000
_cell.length_c   1.000
_cell.angle_alpha   90.00
_cell.angle_beta   90.00
_cell.angle_gamma   90.00
#
_symmetry.space_group_name_H-M   'P 1'
#
loop_
_entity.id
_entity.type
_entity.pdbx_description
1 polymer ?
#
loop_
_entity_poly.entity_id
_entity_poly.type
_entity_poly.pdbx_seq_one_letter_code
_entity_poly.pdbx_strand_id
1 'polypeptide(L)'
;NKILLVGGRTDGLHRRQPFASFNKKYNNTDLIVLDVKTEKVWKKSVTGLPSLLAEQLQSTNMEFYQQQNDLIVVGGYGYSETKREHITHPAVLKIKVKEIIDGIINNKDITSFIAQLTDERMAVTGGHLNKLDNLFYLVGGQRFDGRYNPHGPDHGPGFSQQYTNQIRKFSITEKDRRLSIENYTAVTDSALLHRRDYNLLNQYDENGREMLTIYSGVFQYEKDLPYTTLIDITANNHSEVENFNQQFSHYHSATL
;
A
#
# COMPACT_ATOMS: atom_id res chain seq x y z
N ASN A 1 -17.02 13.33 -9.38
CA ASN A 1 -17.74 12.87 -8.17
C ASN A 1 -17.87 11.34 -8.08
N LYS A 2 -16.94 10.58 -8.69
CA LYS A 2 -16.91 9.12 -8.61
C LYS A 2 -15.65 8.66 -7.86
N ILE A 3 -15.79 7.61 -7.05
CA ILE A 3 -14.70 6.96 -6.32
C ILE A 3 -14.49 5.58 -6.95
N LEU A 4 -13.23 5.22 -7.22
CA LEU A 4 -12.82 3.88 -7.59
C LEU A 4 -12.26 3.18 -6.35
N LEU A 5 -12.84 2.05 -5.97
CA LEU A 5 -12.34 1.18 -4.91
C LEU A 5 -11.59 0.01 -5.52
N VAL A 6 -10.38 -0.24 -5.04
CA VAL A 6 -9.47 -1.29 -5.51
C VAL A 6 -9.04 -2.14 -4.35
N GLY A 7 -9.16 -3.45 -4.48
CA GLY A 7 -8.71 -4.40 -3.48
C GLY A 7 -9.49 -4.37 -2.16
N GLY A 8 -8.83 -4.86 -1.12
CA GLY A 8 -9.38 -4.92 0.22
C GLY A 8 -10.17 -6.19 0.51
N ARG A 9 -10.90 -6.18 1.60
CA ARG A 9 -11.61 -7.34 2.13
C ARG A 9 -13.07 -7.04 2.43
N THR A 10 -13.90 -8.09 2.41
CA THR A 10 -15.35 -7.99 2.63
C THR A 10 -15.77 -8.49 4.03
N ASP A 11 -14.83 -8.99 4.84
CA ASP A 11 -15.10 -9.51 6.20
C ASP A 11 -14.74 -8.53 7.33
N GLY A 12 -14.40 -7.30 6.99
CA GLY A 12 -14.01 -6.26 7.96
C GLY A 12 -12.66 -6.57 8.60
N LEU A 13 -12.56 -6.39 9.92
CA LEU A 13 -11.33 -6.72 10.66
C LEU A 13 -11.04 -8.22 10.57
N HIS A 14 -9.76 -8.57 10.51
CA HIS A 14 -9.35 -9.98 10.45
C HIS A 14 -9.86 -10.77 11.67
N ARG A 15 -10.24 -12.00 11.46
CA ARG A 15 -10.68 -12.89 12.52
C ARG A 15 -9.52 -13.27 13.44
N ARG A 16 -9.81 -13.49 14.71
CA ARG A 16 -8.80 -13.89 15.70
C ARG A 16 -8.46 -15.39 15.65
N GLN A 17 -9.30 -16.23 15.04
CA GLN A 17 -9.00 -17.64 14.88
C GLN A 17 -7.92 -17.81 13.78
N PRO A 18 -6.81 -18.51 14.06
CA PRO A 18 -5.67 -18.60 13.14
C PRO A 18 -6.05 -19.05 11.73
N PHE A 19 -6.84 -20.11 11.61
CA PHE A 19 -7.27 -20.65 10.32
C PHE A 19 -8.41 -19.88 9.65
N ALA A 20 -8.97 -18.88 10.31
CA ALA A 20 -10.01 -18.01 9.76
C ALA A 20 -9.51 -16.63 9.34
N SER A 21 -8.30 -16.23 9.79
CA SER A 21 -7.68 -14.96 9.41
C SER A 21 -7.35 -14.94 7.92
N PHE A 22 -7.59 -13.82 7.28
CA PHE A 22 -7.28 -13.58 5.87
C PHE A 22 -7.72 -14.71 4.90
N ASN A 23 -8.86 -15.36 5.17
CA ASN A 23 -9.37 -16.36 4.26
C ASN A 23 -9.68 -15.75 2.89
N LYS A 24 -9.13 -16.34 1.82
CA LYS A 24 -9.25 -15.84 0.43
C LYS A 24 -10.68 -15.61 -0.05
N LYS A 25 -11.65 -16.34 0.48
CA LYS A 25 -13.06 -16.20 0.11
C LYS A 25 -13.67 -14.83 0.45
N TYR A 26 -12.99 -14.05 1.31
CA TYR A 26 -13.40 -12.71 1.70
C TYR A 26 -12.55 -11.60 1.03
N ASN A 27 -11.69 -11.95 0.11
CA ASN A 27 -11.05 -10.91 -0.72
C ASN A 27 -12.12 -10.19 -1.55
N ASN A 28 -11.97 -8.88 -1.70
CA ASN A 28 -12.77 -8.17 -2.68
C ASN A 28 -12.29 -8.55 -4.09
N THR A 29 -13.15 -9.18 -4.85
CA THR A 29 -12.88 -9.66 -6.22
C THR A 29 -13.35 -8.70 -7.29
N ASP A 30 -13.80 -7.49 -6.91
CA ASP A 30 -14.34 -6.49 -7.81
C ASP A 30 -13.58 -5.18 -7.75
N LEU A 31 -13.43 -4.51 -8.87
CA LEU A 31 -13.27 -3.08 -8.93
C LEU A 31 -14.66 -2.45 -8.78
N ILE A 32 -14.81 -1.51 -7.84
CA ILE A 32 -16.09 -0.92 -7.51
C ILE A 32 -16.05 0.57 -7.79
N VAL A 33 -17.02 1.09 -8.52
CA VAL A 33 -17.22 2.52 -8.75
C VAL A 33 -18.43 2.97 -7.97
N LEU A 34 -18.25 4.00 -7.13
CA LEU A 34 -19.32 4.67 -6.40
C LEU A 34 -19.49 6.09 -6.94
N ASP A 35 -20.69 6.44 -7.36
CA ASP A 35 -21.07 7.84 -7.58
C ASP A 35 -21.59 8.43 -6.26
N VAL A 36 -20.79 9.33 -5.67
CA VAL A 36 -21.08 9.91 -4.34
C VAL A 36 -22.37 10.74 -4.31
N LYS A 37 -22.77 11.30 -5.47
CA LYS A 37 -23.95 12.17 -5.58
C LYS A 37 -25.26 11.40 -5.66
N THR A 38 -25.22 10.28 -6.40
CA THR A 38 -26.43 9.48 -6.71
C THR A 38 -26.46 8.16 -5.95
N GLU A 39 -25.41 7.88 -5.18
CA GLU A 39 -25.19 6.62 -4.43
C GLU A 39 -25.23 5.37 -5.34
N LYS A 40 -25.08 5.57 -6.66
CA LYS A 40 -25.08 4.49 -7.62
C LYS A 40 -23.75 3.74 -7.61
N VAL A 41 -23.82 2.42 -7.62
CA VAL A 41 -22.66 1.53 -7.57
C VAL A 41 -22.58 0.67 -8.82
N TRP A 42 -21.39 0.56 -9.41
CA TRP A 42 -21.07 -0.38 -10.48
C TRP A 42 -19.91 -1.24 -10.05
N LYS A 43 -19.89 -2.48 -10.50
CA LYS A 43 -18.84 -3.45 -10.17
C LYS A 43 -18.34 -4.15 -11.41
N LYS A 44 -17.05 -4.49 -11.42
CA LYS A 44 -16.46 -5.34 -12.45
C LYS A 44 -15.48 -6.30 -11.82
N SER A 45 -15.72 -7.60 -12.01
CA SER A 45 -14.84 -8.64 -11.47
C SER A 45 -13.46 -8.57 -12.09
N VAL A 46 -12.44 -8.73 -11.25
CA VAL A 46 -11.03 -8.83 -11.66
C VAL A 46 -10.60 -10.28 -11.94
N THR A 47 -11.45 -11.27 -11.64
CA THR A 47 -11.09 -12.69 -11.78
C THR A 47 -10.83 -13.14 -13.21
N GLY A 48 -11.30 -12.38 -14.19
CA GLY A 48 -11.04 -12.61 -15.63
C GLY A 48 -9.78 -11.94 -16.17
N LEU A 49 -9.06 -11.18 -15.35
CA LEU A 49 -7.81 -10.54 -15.73
C LEU A 49 -6.62 -11.54 -15.66
N PRO A 50 -5.45 -11.21 -16.25
CA PRO A 50 -4.25 -12.02 -16.07
C PRO A 50 -3.97 -12.30 -14.60
N SER A 51 -3.58 -13.53 -14.26
CA SER A 51 -3.54 -14.03 -12.88
C SER A 51 -2.79 -13.14 -11.90
N LEU A 52 -1.55 -12.75 -12.23
CA LEU A 52 -0.76 -11.88 -11.36
C LEU A 52 -1.41 -10.51 -11.11
N LEU A 53 -2.08 -9.97 -12.11
CA LEU A 53 -2.81 -8.72 -12.00
C LEU A 53 -4.06 -8.89 -11.13
N ALA A 54 -4.84 -9.95 -11.38
CA ALA A 54 -6.03 -10.25 -10.60
C ALA A 54 -5.70 -10.48 -9.12
N GLU A 55 -4.62 -11.20 -8.82
CA GLU A 55 -4.16 -11.49 -7.46
C GLU A 55 -3.81 -10.20 -6.69
N GLN A 56 -3.03 -9.30 -7.31
CA GLN A 56 -2.68 -8.04 -6.66
C GLN A 56 -3.90 -7.13 -6.47
N LEU A 57 -4.79 -7.04 -7.46
CA LEU A 57 -6.02 -6.24 -7.35
C LEU A 57 -7.01 -6.76 -6.29
N GLN A 58 -6.83 -7.97 -5.77
CA GLN A 58 -7.59 -8.56 -4.67
C GLN A 58 -6.88 -8.46 -3.32
N SER A 59 -5.67 -7.91 -3.28
CA SER A 59 -4.88 -7.79 -2.06
C SER A 59 -5.39 -6.64 -1.17
N THR A 60 -4.89 -6.59 0.04
CA THR A 60 -5.19 -5.54 1.02
C THR A 60 -3.91 -4.85 1.47
N ASN A 61 -4.03 -3.68 2.07
CA ASN A 61 -2.92 -2.86 2.56
C ASN A 61 -1.86 -2.61 1.47
N MET A 62 -2.33 -2.30 0.28
CA MET A 62 -1.50 -1.82 -0.82
C MET A 62 -1.13 -0.36 -0.58
N GLU A 63 0.09 0.00 -0.86
CA GLU A 63 0.54 1.38 -0.89
C GLU A 63 0.09 2.03 -2.21
N PHE A 64 -0.38 3.27 -2.14
CA PHE A 64 -0.86 3.94 -3.36
C PHE A 64 -0.57 5.44 -3.36
N TYR A 65 -0.48 5.98 -4.56
CA TYR A 65 -0.39 7.41 -4.82
C TYR A 65 -1.14 7.75 -6.09
N GLN A 66 -2.03 8.71 -6.02
CA GLN A 66 -2.76 9.19 -7.19
C GLN A 66 -2.31 10.60 -7.58
N GLN A 67 -1.94 10.78 -8.83
CA GLN A 67 -1.70 12.08 -9.44
C GLN A 67 -2.55 12.22 -10.70
N GLN A 68 -3.51 13.14 -10.66
CA GLN A 68 -4.46 13.35 -11.75
C GLN A 68 -5.20 12.05 -12.14
N ASN A 69 -4.94 11.51 -13.33
CA ASN A 69 -5.57 10.30 -13.87
C ASN A 69 -4.78 9.02 -13.59
N ASP A 70 -3.55 9.14 -13.12
CA ASP A 70 -2.67 8.00 -12.86
C ASP A 70 -2.71 7.63 -11.38
N LEU A 71 -3.15 6.40 -11.10
CA LEU A 71 -3.05 5.78 -9.78
C LEU A 71 -1.92 4.75 -9.83
N ILE A 72 -0.90 4.97 -9.02
CA ILE A 72 0.18 4.02 -8.78
C ILE A 72 -0.18 3.21 -7.54
N VAL A 73 -0.08 1.89 -7.65
CA VAL A 73 -0.31 0.95 -6.54
C VAL A 73 0.90 0.04 -6.42
N VAL A 74 1.37 -0.16 -5.20
CA VAL A 74 2.56 -0.97 -4.90
C VAL A 74 2.21 -2.03 -3.87
N GLY A 75 2.72 -3.24 -4.04
CA GLY A 75 2.69 -4.26 -3.02
C GLY A 75 1.29 -4.78 -2.68
N GLY A 76 1.02 -4.84 -1.39
CA GLY A 76 -0.21 -5.38 -0.82
C GLY A 76 -0.09 -6.85 -0.42
N TYR A 77 -0.89 -7.27 0.57
CA TYR A 77 -0.90 -8.62 1.12
C TYR A 77 -2.17 -9.36 0.73
N GLY A 78 -2.01 -10.58 0.25
CA GLY A 78 -3.15 -11.40 -0.14
C GLY A 78 -2.77 -12.83 -0.53
N TYR A 79 -3.78 -13.66 -0.84
CA TYR A 79 -3.54 -15.01 -1.32
C TYR A 79 -3.18 -14.99 -2.80
N SER A 80 -2.07 -15.64 -3.13
CA SER A 80 -1.65 -15.89 -4.51
C SER A 80 -2.04 -17.31 -4.91
N GLU A 81 -2.92 -17.44 -5.89
CA GLU A 81 -3.25 -18.74 -6.50
C GLU A 81 -2.04 -19.32 -7.24
N THR A 82 -1.23 -18.45 -7.83
CA THR A 82 0.00 -18.83 -8.55
C THR A 82 1.05 -19.45 -7.61
N LYS A 83 1.21 -18.88 -6.41
CA LYS A 83 2.13 -19.39 -5.38
C LYS A 83 1.47 -20.39 -4.43
N ARG A 84 0.13 -20.48 -4.42
CA ARG A 84 -0.69 -21.26 -3.47
C ARG A 84 -0.46 -20.88 -2.01
N GLU A 85 -0.14 -19.63 -1.76
CA GLU A 85 0.20 -19.11 -0.45
C GLU A 85 -0.23 -17.65 -0.30
N HIS A 86 -0.31 -17.17 0.95
CA HIS A 86 -0.43 -15.73 1.21
C HIS A 86 0.95 -15.09 1.08
N ILE A 87 1.02 -14.01 0.34
CA ILE A 87 2.28 -13.30 0.07
C ILE A 87 2.08 -11.79 0.12
N THR A 88 3.17 -11.08 0.30
CA THR A 88 3.23 -9.68 -0.09
C THR A 88 3.58 -9.61 -1.57
N HIS A 89 2.68 -9.05 -2.38
CA HIS A 89 2.82 -9.02 -3.84
C HIS A 89 4.01 -8.14 -4.26
N PRO A 90 4.98 -8.67 -5.03
CA PRO A 90 6.14 -7.92 -5.49
C PRO A 90 5.83 -7.16 -6.78
N ALA A 91 4.85 -6.28 -6.79
CA ALA A 91 4.41 -5.67 -8.03
C ALA A 91 3.99 -4.20 -7.87
N VAL A 92 4.10 -3.48 -8.98
CA VAL A 92 3.62 -2.12 -9.16
C VAL A 92 2.57 -2.12 -10.24
N LEU A 93 1.45 -1.44 -9.99
CA LEU A 93 0.42 -1.16 -10.98
C LEU A 93 0.41 0.34 -11.30
N LYS A 94 0.17 0.65 -12.57
CA LYS A 94 -0.27 1.97 -13.01
C LYS A 94 -1.65 1.86 -13.63
N ILE A 95 -2.61 2.54 -13.05
CA ILE A 95 -4.03 2.45 -13.39
C ILE A 95 -4.51 3.80 -13.90
N LYS A 96 -5.14 3.81 -15.10
CA LYS A 96 -5.78 4.99 -15.67
C LYS A 96 -7.19 5.11 -15.09
N VAL A 97 -7.36 5.91 -14.04
CA VAL A 97 -8.57 5.94 -13.20
C VAL A 97 -9.84 6.28 -13.98
N LYS A 98 -9.81 7.29 -14.85
CA LYS A 98 -10.98 7.70 -15.66
C LYS A 98 -11.42 6.59 -16.60
N GLU A 99 -10.47 5.98 -17.31
CA GLU A 99 -10.71 4.92 -18.28
C GLU A 99 -11.23 3.65 -17.59
N ILE A 100 -10.73 3.34 -16.40
CA ILE A 100 -11.25 2.24 -15.58
C ILE A 100 -12.69 2.51 -15.15
N ILE A 101 -12.97 3.70 -14.62
CA ILE A 101 -14.33 4.10 -14.21
C ILE A 101 -15.29 4.01 -15.40
N ASP A 102 -14.92 4.57 -16.53
CA ASP A 102 -15.75 4.56 -17.75
C ASP A 102 -15.93 3.14 -18.29
N GLY A 103 -14.90 2.32 -18.26
CA GLY A 103 -14.94 0.91 -18.64
C GLY A 103 -15.89 0.09 -17.76
N ILE A 104 -15.86 0.30 -16.44
CA ILE A 104 -16.75 -0.37 -15.50
C ILE A 104 -18.20 0.04 -15.72
N ILE A 105 -18.49 1.35 -15.82
CA ILE A 105 -19.84 1.87 -16.00
C ILE A 105 -20.47 1.38 -17.31
N ASN A 106 -19.67 1.28 -18.37
CA ASN A 106 -20.13 0.89 -19.70
C ASN A 106 -19.89 -0.60 -20.03
N ASN A 107 -19.49 -1.39 -19.02
CA ASN A 107 -19.17 -2.82 -19.13
C ASN A 107 -18.20 -3.16 -20.27
N LYS A 108 -17.17 -2.33 -20.46
CA LYS A 108 -16.09 -2.53 -21.44
C LYS A 108 -14.91 -3.28 -20.85
N ASP A 109 -14.01 -3.78 -21.72
CA ASP A 109 -12.71 -4.29 -21.26
C ASP A 109 -11.88 -3.16 -20.65
N ILE A 110 -11.21 -3.48 -19.52
CA ILE A 110 -10.39 -2.53 -18.75
C ILE A 110 -8.91 -2.90 -18.74
N THR A 111 -8.55 -4.05 -19.27
CA THR A 111 -7.20 -4.62 -19.20
C THR A 111 -6.14 -3.69 -19.79
N SER A 112 -6.50 -2.98 -20.87
CA SER A 112 -5.58 -2.06 -21.55
C SER A 112 -5.24 -0.79 -20.75
N PHE A 113 -5.99 -0.51 -19.69
CA PHE A 113 -5.83 0.68 -18.85
C PHE A 113 -5.05 0.42 -17.57
N ILE A 114 -4.50 -0.80 -17.43
CA ILE A 114 -3.67 -1.20 -16.29
C ILE A 114 -2.36 -1.75 -16.84
N ALA A 115 -1.26 -1.16 -16.42
CA ALA A 115 0.09 -1.68 -16.65
C ALA A 115 0.63 -2.26 -15.34
N GLN A 116 1.38 -3.37 -15.42
CA GLN A 116 1.97 -4.05 -14.27
C GLN A 116 3.45 -4.31 -14.47
N LEU A 117 4.24 -4.13 -13.42
CA LEU A 117 5.63 -4.52 -13.30
C LEU A 117 5.81 -5.37 -12.05
N THR A 118 6.52 -6.50 -12.17
CA THR A 118 6.97 -7.30 -11.02
C THR A 118 8.40 -6.92 -10.64
N ASP A 119 8.61 -6.56 -9.37
CA ASP A 119 9.91 -6.20 -8.81
C ASP A 119 9.93 -6.53 -7.32
N GLU A 120 10.82 -7.41 -6.87
CA GLU A 120 10.91 -7.87 -5.47
C GLU A 120 11.16 -6.72 -4.48
N ARG A 121 11.75 -5.62 -4.93
CA ARG A 121 11.94 -4.41 -4.11
C ARG A 121 10.62 -3.76 -3.71
N MET A 122 9.54 -4.07 -4.42
CA MET A 122 8.19 -3.51 -4.22
C MET A 122 7.28 -4.44 -3.40
N ALA A 123 7.81 -5.56 -2.86
CA ALA A 123 7.08 -6.43 -1.96
C ALA A 123 6.93 -5.78 -0.58
N VAL A 124 5.95 -4.90 -0.45
CA VAL A 124 5.66 -4.12 0.78
C VAL A 124 4.16 -4.15 1.07
N THR A 125 3.81 -4.18 2.34
CA THR A 125 2.45 -3.99 2.86
C THR A 125 2.50 -3.20 4.17
N GLY A 126 1.49 -2.36 4.44
CA GLY A 126 1.40 -1.55 5.65
C GLY A 126 2.43 -0.41 5.74
N GLY A 127 3.01 -0.02 4.61
CA GLY A 127 3.79 1.19 4.44
C GLY A 127 2.97 2.31 3.79
N HIS A 128 3.64 3.30 3.22
CA HIS A 128 3.02 4.35 2.43
C HIS A 128 3.82 4.69 1.19
N LEU A 129 3.12 5.01 0.12
CA LEU A 129 3.66 5.59 -1.10
C LEU A 129 3.26 7.06 -1.17
N ASN A 130 4.25 7.94 -1.33
CA ASN A 130 4.01 9.36 -1.57
C ASN A 130 4.99 9.88 -2.62
N LYS A 131 4.91 11.15 -2.97
CA LYS A 131 5.78 11.78 -3.96
C LYS A 131 6.35 13.08 -3.41
N LEU A 132 7.65 13.26 -3.57
CA LEU A 132 8.35 14.51 -3.28
C LEU A 132 9.18 14.85 -4.50
N ASP A 133 9.03 16.08 -5.01
CA ASP A 133 9.57 16.49 -6.31
C ASP A 133 9.08 15.52 -7.43
N ASN A 134 10.01 14.88 -8.10
CA ASN A 134 9.72 13.93 -9.19
C ASN A 134 9.94 12.46 -8.83
N LEU A 135 10.22 12.16 -7.56
CA LEU A 135 10.47 10.81 -7.08
C LEU A 135 9.33 10.29 -6.21
N PHE A 136 9.01 9.03 -6.38
CA PHE A 136 8.19 8.29 -5.43
C PHE A 136 9.02 7.93 -4.20
N TYR A 137 8.37 7.99 -3.05
CA TYR A 137 8.91 7.60 -1.76
C TYR A 137 8.03 6.48 -1.21
N LEU A 138 8.55 5.25 -1.23
CA LEU A 138 7.94 4.10 -0.58
C LEU A 138 8.60 3.96 0.79
N VAL A 139 7.85 4.27 1.82
CA VAL A 139 8.36 4.43 3.18
C VAL A 139 7.87 3.30 4.08
N GLY A 140 8.73 2.79 4.93
CA GLY A 140 8.41 1.81 5.97
C GLY A 140 7.67 0.57 5.48
N GLY A 141 6.72 0.10 6.30
CA GLY A 141 5.98 -1.11 6.03
C GLY A 141 6.80 -2.39 6.24
N GLN A 142 6.28 -3.49 5.75
CA GLN A 142 6.85 -4.82 5.95
C GLN A 142 6.65 -5.71 4.74
N ARG A 143 7.47 -6.74 4.63
CA ARG A 143 7.16 -7.95 3.86
C ARG A 143 6.55 -8.97 4.80
N PHE A 144 5.41 -9.53 4.41
CA PHE A 144 4.70 -10.54 5.18
C PHE A 144 4.33 -11.69 4.25
N ASP A 145 4.91 -12.85 4.47
CA ASP A 145 4.67 -14.04 3.67
C ASP A 145 4.16 -15.18 4.58
N GLY A 146 3.25 -15.99 4.08
CA GLY A 146 2.50 -16.96 4.87
C GLY A 146 1.17 -16.39 5.39
N ARG A 147 0.33 -17.24 5.94
CA ARG A 147 -0.98 -16.83 6.44
C ARG A 147 -0.88 -16.18 7.80
N TYR A 148 -1.35 -14.96 7.93
CA TYR A 148 -1.37 -14.25 9.21
C TYR A 148 -2.08 -15.05 10.30
N ASN A 149 -1.43 -15.17 11.44
CA ASN A 149 -1.93 -15.81 12.64
C ASN A 149 -1.81 -14.85 13.83
N PRO A 150 -2.93 -14.40 14.44
CA PRO A 150 -2.89 -13.46 15.56
C PRO A 150 -2.27 -14.03 16.85
N HIS A 151 -2.01 -15.35 16.91
CA HIS A 151 -1.34 -16.01 18.04
C HIS A 151 0.16 -16.20 17.80
N GLY A 152 0.71 -15.65 16.74
CA GLY A 152 2.12 -15.79 16.39
C GLY A 152 2.43 -16.98 15.46
N PRO A 153 3.63 -17.03 14.89
CA PRO A 153 4.01 -18.01 13.88
C PRO A 153 4.04 -19.45 14.39
N ASP A 154 4.19 -19.64 15.71
CA ASP A 154 4.39 -20.96 16.33
C ASP A 154 3.09 -21.65 16.74
N HIS A 155 1.94 -20.99 16.62
CA HIS A 155 0.64 -21.47 17.12
C HIS A 155 -0.42 -21.74 16.04
N GLY A 156 -0.02 -22.02 14.81
CA GLY A 156 -0.97 -22.24 13.72
C GLY A 156 -0.30 -22.18 12.35
N PRO A 157 -0.97 -21.67 11.31
CA PRO A 157 -0.32 -21.44 10.04
C PRO A 157 0.92 -20.56 10.22
N GLY A 158 2.06 -21.04 9.73
CA GLY A 158 3.32 -20.29 9.83
C GLY A 158 3.31 -19.05 8.94
N PHE A 159 4.04 -18.05 9.34
CA PHE A 159 4.30 -16.86 8.54
C PHE A 159 5.69 -16.30 8.83
N SER A 160 6.21 -15.52 7.92
CA SER A 160 7.38 -14.68 8.13
C SER A 160 6.98 -13.21 8.04
N GLN A 161 7.57 -12.39 8.90
CA GLN A 161 7.34 -10.95 8.95
C GLN A 161 8.68 -10.24 9.02
N GLN A 162 8.92 -9.37 8.06
CA GLN A 162 10.15 -8.60 8.00
C GLN A 162 9.84 -7.13 7.74
N TYR A 163 10.06 -6.27 8.72
CA TYR A 163 9.99 -4.83 8.54
C TYR A 163 11.04 -4.37 7.52
N THR A 164 10.66 -3.48 6.64
CA THR A 164 11.60 -2.98 5.62
C THR A 164 12.59 -2.00 6.21
N ASN A 165 12.18 -1.20 7.19
CA ASN A 165 13.00 -0.17 7.83
C ASN A 165 13.62 0.80 6.80
N GLN A 166 12.92 1.06 5.70
CA GLN A 166 13.51 1.76 4.56
C GLN A 166 12.67 2.94 4.08
N ILE A 167 13.38 3.93 3.55
CA ILE A 167 12.86 4.90 2.59
C ILE A 167 13.43 4.51 1.22
N ARG A 168 12.58 4.09 0.30
CA ARG A 168 12.94 3.75 -1.08
C ARG A 168 12.50 4.87 -1.98
N LYS A 169 13.43 5.43 -2.75
CA LYS A 169 13.18 6.53 -3.70
C LYS A 169 13.35 6.01 -5.11
N PHE A 170 12.43 6.31 -6.00
CA PHE A 170 12.49 5.87 -7.39
C PHE A 170 11.57 6.71 -8.29
N SER A 171 11.79 6.63 -9.59
CA SER A 171 10.85 7.08 -10.61
C SER A 171 10.24 5.89 -11.34
N ILE A 172 9.05 6.10 -11.90
CA ILE A 172 8.37 5.12 -12.76
C ILE A 172 8.27 5.72 -14.14
N THR A 173 8.78 5.00 -15.13
CA THR A 173 8.62 5.32 -16.55
C THR A 173 7.71 4.29 -17.22
N GLU A 174 7.02 4.71 -18.27
CA GLU A 174 6.16 3.83 -19.08
C GLU A 174 6.49 4.02 -20.55
N LYS A 175 6.84 2.90 -21.20
CA LYS A 175 7.02 2.86 -22.64
C LYS A 175 6.27 1.64 -23.20
N ASP A 176 5.41 1.87 -24.18
CA ASP A 176 4.59 0.81 -24.80
C ASP A 176 3.84 -0.07 -23.78
N ARG A 177 3.27 0.55 -22.77
CA ARG A 177 2.61 -0.05 -21.58
C ARG A 177 3.50 -0.93 -20.71
N ARG A 178 4.81 -0.86 -20.88
CA ARG A 178 5.76 -1.52 -20.00
C ARG A 178 6.29 -0.50 -18.99
N LEU A 179 6.13 -0.82 -17.72
CA LEU A 179 6.65 -0.01 -16.62
C LEU A 179 8.12 -0.36 -16.37
N SER A 180 8.89 0.63 -16.00
CA SER A 180 10.27 0.47 -15.50
C SER A 180 10.45 1.33 -14.25
N ILE A 181 11.22 0.80 -13.29
CA ILE A 181 11.68 1.55 -12.12
C ILE A 181 13.08 2.07 -12.42
N GLU A 182 13.24 3.38 -12.29
CA GLU A 182 14.50 4.07 -12.56
C GLU A 182 14.91 4.91 -11.34
N ASN A 183 16.18 5.32 -11.29
CA ASN A 183 16.74 6.17 -10.23
C ASN A 183 16.51 5.60 -8.81
N TYR A 184 16.51 4.26 -8.70
CA TYR A 184 16.22 3.61 -7.43
C TYR A 184 17.35 3.79 -6.44
N THR A 185 17.00 4.29 -5.26
CA THR A 185 17.87 4.32 -4.07
C THR A 185 17.10 3.86 -2.85
N ALA A 186 17.79 3.37 -1.83
CA ALA A 186 17.17 3.01 -0.56
C ALA A 186 18.08 3.40 0.60
N VAL A 187 17.48 3.95 1.63
CA VAL A 187 18.14 4.20 2.93
C VAL A 187 17.46 3.33 3.96
N THR A 188 18.25 2.62 4.76
CA THR A 188 17.76 1.78 5.86
C THR A 188 18.09 2.42 7.20
N ASP A 189 17.09 2.57 8.06
CA ASP A 189 17.24 3.06 9.42
C ASP A 189 16.30 2.30 10.35
N SER A 190 16.84 1.31 11.05
CA SER A 190 16.06 0.46 11.94
C SER A 190 15.55 1.18 13.19
N ALA A 191 16.18 2.28 13.58
CA ALA A 191 15.77 3.05 14.75
C ALA A 191 14.53 3.89 14.48
N LEU A 192 14.51 4.60 13.34
CA LEU A 192 13.45 5.55 13.03
C LEU A 192 12.36 4.98 12.12
N LEU A 193 12.68 4.01 11.26
CA LEU A 193 11.79 3.51 10.20
C LEU A 193 11.18 2.13 10.46
N HIS A 194 11.32 1.60 11.68
CA HIS A 194 10.64 0.37 12.12
C HIS A 194 9.16 0.66 12.40
N ARG A 195 8.43 1.06 11.36
CA ARG A 195 7.04 1.52 11.47
C ARG A 195 6.17 0.91 10.38
N ARG A 196 4.96 0.57 10.75
CA ARG A 196 3.85 0.22 9.87
C ARG A 196 2.55 0.80 10.40
N ASP A 197 1.51 0.82 9.60
CA ASP A 197 0.18 1.29 10.01
C ASP A 197 0.24 2.71 10.62
N TYR A 198 0.80 3.65 9.88
CA TYR A 198 1.01 5.06 10.23
C TYR A 198 0.38 5.98 9.18
N ASN A 199 0.59 7.28 9.28
CA ASN A 199 0.20 8.25 8.25
C ASN A 199 1.46 8.94 7.71
N LEU A 200 1.54 9.12 6.39
CA LEU A 200 2.61 9.84 5.71
C LEU A 200 2.00 11.03 4.95
N LEU A 201 2.34 12.24 5.37
CA LEU A 201 1.76 13.47 4.84
C LEU A 201 2.79 14.37 4.19
N ASN A 202 2.35 15.10 3.16
CA ASN A 202 3.12 16.24 2.65
C ASN A 202 3.05 17.38 3.65
N GLN A 203 4.20 17.97 3.93
CA GLN A 203 4.39 19.12 4.81
C GLN A 203 5.33 20.12 4.17
N TYR A 204 5.52 21.26 4.82
CA TYR A 204 6.49 22.28 4.43
C TYR A 204 7.40 22.59 5.60
N ASP A 205 8.69 22.73 5.32
CA ASP A 205 9.65 23.22 6.32
C ASP A 205 9.47 24.73 6.56
N GLU A 206 10.22 25.28 7.50
CA GLU A 206 10.22 26.70 7.84
C GLU A 206 10.60 27.65 6.67
N ASN A 207 11.23 27.11 5.63
CA ASN A 207 11.62 27.84 4.42
C ASN A 207 10.61 27.61 3.27
N GLY A 208 9.51 26.94 3.52
CA GLY A 208 8.48 26.63 2.53
C GLY A 208 8.87 25.52 1.53
N ARG A 209 9.86 24.69 1.84
CA ARG A 209 10.25 23.55 1.00
C ARG A 209 9.40 22.34 1.37
N GLU A 210 8.93 21.62 0.37
CA GLU A 210 8.14 20.39 0.57
C GLU A 210 8.98 19.32 1.25
N MET A 211 8.33 18.58 2.16
CA MET A 211 8.85 17.40 2.83
C MET A 211 7.71 16.41 3.12
N LEU A 212 8.04 15.22 3.56
CA LEU A 212 7.08 14.23 4.04
C LEU A 212 7.26 14.06 5.54
N THR A 213 6.17 13.89 6.28
CA THR A 213 6.24 13.60 7.71
C THR A 213 5.49 12.31 8.04
N ILE A 214 6.15 11.40 8.75
CA ILE A 214 5.54 10.19 9.34
C ILE A 214 4.90 10.58 10.67
N TYR A 215 3.64 10.23 10.83
CA TYR A 215 2.88 10.37 12.08
C TYR A 215 2.59 8.99 12.67
N SER A 216 2.99 8.77 13.92
CA SER A 216 2.75 7.51 14.64
C SER A 216 3.48 6.29 14.05
N GLY A 217 2.76 5.20 13.97
CA GLY A 217 3.24 3.87 13.61
C GLY A 217 3.22 2.91 14.79
N VAL A 218 3.18 1.64 14.51
CA VAL A 218 3.18 0.52 15.47
C VAL A 218 4.21 -0.50 14.99
N PHE A 219 4.63 -1.35 15.69
CA PHE A 219 4.95 -1.74 17.04
C PHE A 219 6.41 -1.40 17.32
N GLN A 220 6.73 -0.86 18.49
CA GLN A 220 8.13 -0.63 18.87
C GLN A 220 8.87 -1.96 19.11
N TYR A 221 10.22 -1.95 19.04
CA TYR A 221 11.03 -3.17 19.19
C TYR A 221 10.87 -3.84 20.55
N GLU A 222 10.91 -3.06 21.62
CA GLU A 222 10.94 -3.58 22.99
C GLU A 222 9.55 -3.71 23.60
N LYS A 223 8.57 -3.03 23.05
CA LYS A 223 7.21 -2.94 23.59
C LYS A 223 6.22 -2.90 22.45
N ASP A 224 5.12 -3.63 22.55
CA ASP A 224 4.01 -3.59 21.61
C ASP A 224 3.20 -2.27 21.72
N LEU A 225 3.92 -1.14 21.75
CA LEU A 225 3.36 0.20 21.84
C LEU A 225 3.50 0.94 20.51
N PRO A 226 2.61 1.90 20.25
CA PRO A 226 2.77 2.79 19.11
C PRO A 226 3.93 3.77 19.33
N TYR A 227 4.48 4.25 18.23
CA TYR A 227 5.38 5.41 18.22
C TYR A 227 4.56 6.68 18.42
N THR A 228 5.09 7.60 19.22
CA THR A 228 4.50 8.92 19.44
C THR A 228 5.31 10.05 18.80
N THR A 229 6.49 9.72 18.29
CA THR A 229 7.39 10.68 17.63
C THR A 229 7.08 10.79 16.14
N LEU A 230 7.37 11.96 15.58
CA LEU A 230 7.27 12.23 14.15
C LEU A 230 8.65 12.06 13.49
N ILE A 231 8.64 11.68 12.21
CA ILE A 231 9.84 11.62 11.38
C ILE A 231 9.64 12.50 10.16
N ASP A 232 10.45 13.52 10.01
CA ASP A 232 10.51 14.33 8.82
C ASP A 232 11.46 13.73 7.79
N ILE A 233 11.03 13.72 6.55
CA ILE A 233 11.75 13.18 5.39
C ILE A 233 11.86 14.29 4.33
N THR A 234 13.07 14.69 4.05
CA THR A 234 13.40 15.65 2.97
C THR A 234 14.01 14.91 1.77
N ALA A 235 14.34 15.65 0.72
CA ALA A 235 15.03 15.08 -0.42
C ALA A 235 16.38 14.43 -0.04
N ASN A 236 17.07 14.93 0.99
CA ASN A 236 18.43 14.54 1.32
C ASN A 236 18.59 13.83 2.68
N ASN A 237 17.61 13.94 3.58
CA ASN A 237 17.74 13.45 4.95
C ASN A 237 16.39 13.00 5.52
N HIS A 238 16.43 12.27 6.63
CA HIS A 238 15.29 12.02 7.51
C HIS A 238 15.75 12.14 8.97
N SER A 239 14.88 12.65 9.83
CA SER A 239 15.19 12.85 11.25
C SER A 239 13.92 12.87 12.09
N GLU A 240 14.06 12.48 13.35
CA GLU A 240 13.01 12.68 14.35
C GLU A 240 12.80 14.16 14.62
N VAL A 241 11.53 14.55 14.76
CA VAL A 241 11.16 15.94 15.14
C VAL A 241 11.43 16.11 16.64
N GLU A 242 12.37 16.97 16.98
CA GLU A 242 12.77 17.23 18.36
C GLU A 242 11.64 17.90 19.16
N ASN A 243 11.58 17.58 20.44
CA ASN A 243 10.66 18.20 21.41
C ASN A 243 9.18 18.10 21.07
N PHE A 244 8.79 17.11 20.23
CA PHE A 244 7.41 16.85 19.91
C PHE A 244 7.07 15.37 20.14
N ASN A 245 5.93 15.14 20.83
CA ASN A 245 5.36 13.81 20.99
C ASN A 245 3.84 13.91 20.80
N GLN A 246 3.29 13.00 20.00
CA GLN A 246 1.84 12.85 19.88
C GLN A 246 1.26 12.28 21.19
N GLN A 247 0.14 12.82 21.62
CA GLN A 247 -0.56 12.30 22.78
C GLN A 247 -1.27 10.97 22.47
N PHE A 248 -1.76 10.82 21.24
CA PHE A 248 -2.46 9.61 20.78
C PHE A 248 -1.81 9.07 19.52
N SER A 249 -1.83 7.75 19.36
CA SER A 249 -1.48 7.12 18.09
C SER A 249 -2.64 7.30 17.08
N HIS A 250 -2.30 7.78 15.92
CA HIS A 250 -3.22 7.88 14.79
C HIS A 250 -2.93 6.73 13.82
N TYR A 251 -3.67 5.64 13.96
CA TYR A 251 -3.74 4.63 12.91
C TYR A 251 -4.26 5.27 11.63
N HIS A 252 -4.14 4.61 10.50
CA HIS A 252 -4.71 5.01 9.21
C HIS A 252 -5.85 6.03 9.30
N SER A 253 -5.51 7.29 9.42
CA SER A 253 -6.47 8.39 9.49
C SER A 253 -6.77 8.91 8.10
N ALA A 254 -7.97 9.45 7.92
CA ALA A 254 -8.23 10.28 6.76
C ALA A 254 -7.35 11.54 6.81
N THR A 255 -6.73 11.88 5.70
CA THR A 255 -5.82 13.02 5.58
C THR A 255 -6.29 13.96 4.46
N LEU A 256 -6.07 15.25 4.66
CA LEU A 256 -6.39 16.32 3.71
C LEU A 256 -5.16 17.16 3.45
#